data_1808688a7214e5848de02ea9032c152e
#
_entry.id   1808688a7214e5848de02ea9032c152e
#
_cell.length_a   1.000
_cell.length_b   1.000
_cell.length_c   1.000
_cell.angle_alpha   90.00
_cell.angle_beta   90.00
_cell.angle_gamma   90.00
#
_symmetry.space_group_name_H-M   'P 1'
#
loop_
_entity.id
_entity.type
_entity.pdbx_description
1 polymer ?
#
loop_
_entity_poly.entity_id
_entity_poly.type
_entity_poly.pdbx_seq_one_letter_code
_entity_poly.pdbx_strand_id
1 'polypeptide(L)'
;MSTRPDAIVIGAGPAGAGAAIGLARGGAKIVLLERSRETGDALCGGFLSWQTLARLAALGIDGATLGGQVVRRVRLFAGARSSETMLPEAATGVSRLRLDSALQAAAVAAGAGLERGVHATALEGGAVQTRDGAELAAPSVFLAAGKHGFRGFPREPAAWQREDPVIGLRLRMPQAAALDRLVGDAVELHLFDRGYAGLVRQDDGSANLCLAVHKSRLGGAPEALLRRLGDDHPRLGERLAFADWSRGIDAIGHVPYGWRDGVTTPGLFRLGDQAGVIPSLAGEGMGIALASAEAAVTAWRHGTAGAAPGFQRALAARMTRPFALANLIWRLGENPRTASPLTACAAAAPWLVRLTSRATRLG
;
A
#
# COMPACT_ATOMS: atom_id res chain seq x y z
N MET A 1 15.33 -6.65 -35.97
CA MET A 1 14.49 -7.70 -35.38
C MET A 1 14.02 -7.23 -34.02
N SER A 2 12.75 -6.85 -33.88
CA SER A 2 12.17 -6.52 -32.57
C SER A 2 12.10 -7.81 -31.77
N THR A 3 13.01 -8.00 -30.82
CA THR A 3 13.01 -9.21 -29.98
C THR A 3 11.89 -9.07 -28.96
N ARG A 4 10.91 -9.98 -29.05
CA ARG A 4 9.79 -10.08 -28.11
C ARG A 4 10.32 -10.08 -26.67
N PRO A 5 9.72 -9.32 -25.71
CA PRO A 5 10.15 -9.34 -24.33
C PRO A 5 9.85 -10.71 -23.69
N ASP A 6 10.66 -11.11 -22.70
CA ASP A 6 10.43 -12.31 -21.89
C ASP A 6 9.26 -12.13 -20.95
N ALA A 7 9.07 -10.89 -20.45
CA ALA A 7 7.93 -10.55 -19.63
C ALA A 7 7.49 -9.09 -19.81
N ILE A 8 6.17 -8.86 -19.61
CA ILE A 8 5.56 -7.55 -19.49
C ILE A 8 5.14 -7.37 -18.04
N VAL A 9 5.50 -6.23 -17.45
CA VAL A 9 5.07 -5.82 -16.11
C VAL A 9 4.10 -4.67 -16.23
N ILE A 10 2.89 -4.79 -15.69
CA ILE A 10 1.83 -3.78 -15.75
C ILE A 10 1.77 -3.00 -14.45
N GLY A 11 2.14 -1.72 -14.48
CA GLY A 11 2.19 -0.79 -13.37
C GLY A 11 3.58 -0.68 -12.75
N ALA A 12 4.13 0.54 -12.70
CA ALA A 12 5.47 0.84 -12.19
C ALA A 12 5.49 1.33 -10.72
N GLY A 13 4.50 0.92 -9.92
CA GLY A 13 4.51 1.08 -8.45
C GLY A 13 5.41 0.04 -7.78
N PRO A 14 5.43 -0.06 -6.42
CA PRO A 14 6.38 -0.89 -5.68
C PRO A 14 6.41 -2.36 -6.10
N ALA A 15 5.26 -2.98 -6.39
CA ALA A 15 5.21 -4.38 -6.82
C ALA A 15 5.80 -4.57 -8.20
N GLY A 16 5.40 -3.74 -9.18
CA GLY A 16 5.87 -3.90 -10.56
C GLY A 16 7.31 -3.48 -10.75
N ALA A 17 7.73 -2.34 -10.20
CA ALA A 17 9.12 -1.91 -10.26
C ALA A 17 10.05 -2.89 -9.52
N GLY A 18 9.64 -3.41 -8.35
CA GLY A 18 10.38 -4.45 -7.63
C GLY A 18 10.55 -5.74 -8.45
N ALA A 19 9.48 -6.18 -9.14
CA ALA A 19 9.55 -7.34 -10.04
C ALA A 19 10.46 -7.06 -11.24
N ALA A 20 10.31 -5.89 -11.88
CA ALA A 20 11.14 -5.49 -13.03
C ALA A 20 12.64 -5.47 -12.69
N ILE A 21 13.02 -4.90 -11.52
CA ILE A 21 14.40 -4.91 -11.02
C ILE A 21 14.91 -6.35 -10.92
N GLY A 22 14.14 -7.22 -10.24
CA GLY A 22 14.56 -8.60 -10.01
C GLY A 22 14.69 -9.42 -11.28
N LEU A 23 13.74 -9.28 -12.22
CA LEU A 23 13.75 -9.96 -13.50
C LEU A 23 14.89 -9.47 -14.38
N ALA A 24 15.09 -8.16 -14.53
CA ALA A 24 16.15 -7.57 -15.35
C ALA A 24 17.54 -7.93 -14.83
N ARG A 25 17.78 -7.94 -13.51
CA ARG A 25 19.02 -8.45 -12.91
C ARG A 25 19.25 -9.92 -13.17
N GLY A 26 18.21 -10.69 -13.46
CA GLY A 26 18.29 -12.08 -13.90
C GLY A 26 18.55 -12.25 -15.39
N GLY A 27 18.77 -11.17 -16.15
CA GLY A 27 19.03 -11.17 -17.58
C GLY A 27 17.80 -11.22 -18.48
N ALA A 28 16.58 -11.13 -17.91
CA ALA A 28 15.35 -11.14 -18.70
C ALA A 28 15.12 -9.79 -19.40
N LYS A 29 14.60 -9.83 -20.62
CA LYS A 29 14.16 -8.64 -21.37
C LYS A 29 12.76 -8.23 -20.90
N ILE A 30 12.68 -7.11 -20.16
CA ILE A 30 11.46 -6.66 -19.50
C ILE A 30 10.95 -5.36 -20.11
N VAL A 31 9.65 -5.31 -20.35
CA VAL A 31 8.91 -4.06 -20.60
C VAL A 31 8.05 -3.79 -19.38
N LEU A 32 8.30 -2.65 -18.72
CA LEU A 32 7.55 -2.13 -17.58
C LEU A 32 6.62 -1.03 -18.07
N LEU A 33 5.31 -1.27 -18.03
CA LEU A 33 4.29 -0.33 -18.49
C LEU A 33 3.79 0.53 -17.34
N GLU A 34 3.80 1.85 -17.52
CA GLU A 34 3.20 2.80 -16.58
C GLU A 34 2.19 3.71 -17.31
N ARG A 35 0.97 3.78 -16.76
CA ARG A 35 -0.11 4.57 -17.36
C ARG A 35 0.14 6.09 -17.29
N SER A 36 0.84 6.54 -16.27
CA SER A 36 1.14 7.96 -16.05
C SER A 36 2.39 8.37 -16.82
N ARG A 37 2.39 9.56 -17.40
CA ARG A 37 3.56 10.11 -18.09
C ARG A 37 4.65 10.51 -17.10
N GLU A 38 4.24 10.95 -15.92
CA GLU A 38 5.12 11.33 -14.80
C GLU A 38 4.83 10.50 -13.56
N THR A 39 5.80 10.37 -12.68
CA THR A 39 5.59 9.70 -11.40
C THR A 39 4.75 10.60 -10.49
N GLY A 40 3.55 10.13 -10.14
CA GLY A 40 2.67 10.82 -9.22
C GLY A 40 2.84 10.36 -7.77
N ASP A 41 2.25 11.12 -6.84
CA ASP A 41 2.19 10.72 -5.44
C ASP A 41 0.88 9.95 -5.17
N ALA A 42 0.90 8.64 -5.41
CA ALA A 42 -0.27 7.78 -5.27
C ALA A 42 -0.85 7.80 -3.85
N LEU A 43 -2.19 7.66 -3.71
CA LEU A 43 -2.88 7.64 -2.41
C LEU A 43 -2.38 6.45 -1.56
N CYS A 44 -1.67 6.77 -0.50
CA CYS A 44 -1.05 5.81 0.43
C CYS A 44 -0.74 6.50 1.76
N GLY A 45 -0.69 5.74 2.86
CA GLY A 45 -0.26 6.26 4.16
C GLY A 45 1.21 6.72 4.19
N GLY A 46 2.06 6.20 3.31
CA GLY A 46 3.47 6.60 3.24
C GLY A 46 4.36 6.03 4.35
N PHE A 47 3.92 4.98 5.03
CA PHE A 47 4.68 4.32 6.10
C PHE A 47 5.42 3.09 5.55
N LEU A 48 6.76 3.08 5.65
CA LEU A 48 7.63 1.97 5.31
C LEU A 48 8.11 1.27 6.59
N SER A 49 7.67 0.04 6.79
CA SER A 49 8.14 -0.78 7.91
C SER A 49 9.61 -1.19 7.72
N TRP A 50 10.27 -1.61 8.80
CA TRP A 50 11.64 -2.14 8.76
C TRP A 50 11.82 -3.29 7.76
N GLN A 51 10.82 -4.18 7.63
CA GLN A 51 10.88 -5.24 6.62
C GLN A 51 10.76 -4.71 5.20
N THR A 52 9.93 -3.67 5.00
CA THR A 52 9.85 -2.97 3.71
C THR A 52 11.18 -2.32 3.36
N LEU A 53 11.84 -1.67 4.33
CA LEU A 53 13.17 -1.08 4.16
C LEU A 53 14.24 -2.14 3.84
N ALA A 54 14.22 -3.30 4.51
CA ALA A 54 15.12 -4.40 4.20
C ALA A 54 14.96 -4.92 2.77
N ARG A 55 13.70 -5.04 2.28
CA ARG A 55 13.43 -5.42 0.88
C ARG A 55 13.91 -4.36 -0.12
N LEU A 56 13.75 -3.08 0.20
CA LEU A 56 14.29 -2.00 -0.63
C LEU A 56 15.82 -2.08 -0.71
N ALA A 57 16.49 -2.31 0.42
CA ALA A 57 17.94 -2.49 0.47
C ALA A 57 18.39 -3.69 -0.41
N ALA A 58 17.68 -4.81 -0.39
CA ALA A 58 17.95 -5.95 -1.27
C ALA A 58 17.77 -5.60 -2.78
N LEU A 59 16.90 -4.66 -3.09
CA LEU A 59 16.76 -4.06 -4.42
C LEU A 59 17.81 -2.97 -4.72
N GLY A 60 18.75 -2.71 -3.81
CA GLY A 60 19.81 -1.71 -3.97
C GLY A 60 19.34 -0.28 -3.68
N ILE A 61 18.21 -0.12 -3.00
CA ILE A 61 17.67 1.19 -2.60
C ILE A 61 17.87 1.35 -1.10
N ASP A 62 18.86 2.14 -0.70
CA ASP A 62 19.05 2.48 0.70
C ASP A 62 17.91 3.39 1.20
N GLY A 63 17.23 2.96 2.26
CA GLY A 63 16.13 3.72 2.88
C GLY A 63 16.56 5.13 3.33
N ALA A 64 17.82 5.33 3.70
CA ALA A 64 18.35 6.64 4.07
C ALA A 64 18.37 7.63 2.90
N THR A 65 18.60 7.14 1.66
CA THR A 65 18.62 8.00 0.46
C THR A 65 17.24 8.50 0.05
N LEU A 66 16.16 7.90 0.60
CA LEU A 66 14.80 8.36 0.38
C LEU A 66 14.50 9.67 1.12
N GLY A 67 15.36 10.10 2.07
CA GLY A 67 15.18 11.33 2.82
C GLY A 67 13.98 11.36 3.75
N GLY A 68 13.40 10.19 4.04
CA GLY A 68 12.16 10.07 4.81
C GLY A 68 12.32 10.38 6.30
N GLN A 69 11.20 10.60 6.98
CA GLN A 69 11.17 10.87 8.41
C GLN A 69 11.20 9.55 9.20
N VAL A 70 12.12 9.45 10.14
CA VAL A 70 12.26 8.25 10.98
C VAL A 70 11.05 8.11 11.90
N VAL A 71 10.49 6.90 11.94
CA VAL A 71 9.34 6.54 12.79
C VAL A 71 9.77 5.44 13.76
N ARG A 72 9.74 5.73 15.06
CA ARG A 72 10.12 4.78 16.12
C ARG A 72 8.94 4.36 16.97
N ARG A 73 7.85 5.11 16.96
CA ARG A 73 6.70 4.90 17.83
C ARG A 73 5.42 4.77 17.03
N VAL A 74 4.47 4.01 17.58
CA VAL A 74 3.07 4.02 17.17
C VAL A 74 2.24 4.62 18.31
N ARG A 75 1.37 5.56 17.97
CA ARG A 75 0.45 6.21 18.91
C ARG A 75 -0.98 5.92 18.49
N LEU A 76 -1.78 5.40 19.42
CA LEU A 76 -3.20 5.09 19.20
C LEU A 76 -4.05 6.10 19.97
N PHE A 77 -5.12 6.58 19.35
CA PHE A 77 -6.13 7.43 19.95
C PHE A 77 -7.52 6.83 19.74
N ALA A 78 -8.31 6.70 20.81
CA ALA A 78 -9.70 6.23 20.77
C ALA A 78 -10.54 6.96 21.83
N GLY A 79 -11.35 7.93 21.42
CA GLY A 79 -12.04 8.84 22.32
C GLY A 79 -11.04 9.60 23.20
N ALA A 80 -11.24 9.54 24.52
CA ALA A 80 -10.34 10.17 25.49
C ALA A 80 -9.06 9.34 25.78
N ARG A 81 -8.97 8.09 25.32
CA ARG A 81 -7.83 7.21 25.58
C ARG A 81 -6.74 7.35 24.53
N SER A 82 -5.49 7.23 24.99
CA SER A 82 -4.33 7.14 24.11
C SER A 82 -3.35 6.10 24.62
N SER A 83 -2.56 5.53 23.72
CA SER A 83 -1.39 4.71 24.04
C SER A 83 -0.25 5.06 23.10
N GLU A 84 0.96 4.95 23.59
CA GLU A 84 2.17 5.11 22.79
C GLU A 84 3.11 3.92 23.07
N THR A 85 3.64 3.33 22.00
CA THR A 85 4.51 2.16 22.10
C THR A 85 5.63 2.27 21.08
N MET A 86 6.83 1.85 21.47
CA MET A 86 7.95 1.69 20.53
C MET A 86 7.64 0.61 19.50
N LEU A 87 7.88 0.90 18.23
CA LEU A 87 7.87 -0.12 17.17
C LEU A 87 8.96 -1.17 17.43
N PRO A 88 8.83 -2.38 16.88
CA PRO A 88 9.88 -3.42 16.99
C PRO A 88 11.25 -2.93 16.50
N GLU A 89 11.26 -2.17 15.42
CA GLU A 89 12.42 -1.54 14.79
C GLU A 89 12.01 -0.22 14.16
N ALA A 90 12.98 0.63 13.81
CA ALA A 90 12.70 1.90 13.16
C ALA A 90 12.07 1.70 11.78
N ALA A 91 11.06 2.47 11.51
CA ALA A 91 10.36 2.59 10.24
C ALA A 91 10.62 3.99 9.63
N THR A 92 10.05 4.28 8.47
CA THR A 92 10.25 5.56 7.80
C THR A 92 8.95 6.03 7.14
N GLY A 93 8.65 7.30 7.28
CA GLY A 93 7.58 7.99 6.54
C GLY A 93 8.14 8.57 5.25
N VAL A 94 7.60 8.16 4.09
CA VAL A 94 8.05 8.57 2.75
C VAL A 94 6.87 8.72 1.82
N SER A 95 6.88 9.75 0.97
CA SER A 95 5.90 9.92 -0.08
C SER A 95 6.00 8.81 -1.15
N ARG A 96 4.89 8.50 -1.80
CA ARG A 96 4.89 7.58 -2.93
C ARG A 96 5.62 8.15 -4.13
N LEU A 97 5.61 9.47 -4.29
CA LEU A 97 6.40 10.14 -5.31
C LEU A 97 7.88 9.79 -5.16
N ARG A 98 8.43 9.94 -3.95
CA ARG A 98 9.85 9.67 -3.68
C ARG A 98 10.19 8.19 -3.83
N LEU A 99 9.38 7.32 -3.23
CA LEU A 99 9.58 5.88 -3.30
C LEU A 99 9.46 5.33 -4.71
N ASP A 100 8.38 5.68 -5.43
CA ASP A 100 8.13 5.14 -6.77
C ASP A 100 9.16 5.66 -7.77
N SER A 101 9.62 6.93 -7.63
CA SER A 101 10.72 7.48 -8.46
C SER A 101 12.02 6.70 -8.26
N ALA A 102 12.39 6.40 -7.01
CA ALA A 102 13.59 5.63 -6.71
C ALA A 102 13.51 4.19 -7.27
N LEU A 103 12.36 3.53 -7.12
CA LEU A 103 12.13 2.18 -7.63
C LEU A 103 12.16 2.13 -9.16
N GLN A 104 11.54 3.11 -9.83
CA GLN A 104 11.52 3.19 -11.30
C GLN A 104 12.93 3.47 -11.86
N ALA A 105 13.68 4.38 -11.22
CA ALA A 105 15.08 4.63 -11.59
C ALA A 105 15.94 3.37 -11.43
N ALA A 106 15.77 2.62 -10.34
CA ALA A 106 16.47 1.37 -10.12
C ALA A 106 16.08 0.28 -11.14
N ALA A 107 14.81 0.23 -11.57
CA ALA A 107 14.35 -0.70 -12.61
C ALA A 107 15.01 -0.41 -13.96
N VAL A 108 15.07 0.87 -14.35
CA VAL A 108 15.75 1.30 -15.59
C VAL A 108 17.26 1.01 -15.49
N ALA A 109 17.89 1.32 -14.37
CA ALA A 109 19.31 1.02 -14.15
C ALA A 109 19.63 -0.48 -14.18
N ALA A 110 18.65 -1.35 -13.81
CA ALA A 110 18.76 -2.79 -13.91
C ALA A 110 18.58 -3.33 -15.34
N GLY A 111 18.17 -2.49 -16.31
CA GLY A 111 17.97 -2.85 -17.70
C GLY A 111 16.52 -3.08 -18.12
N ALA A 112 15.53 -2.76 -17.28
CA ALA A 112 14.12 -2.82 -17.67
C ALA A 112 13.76 -1.63 -18.60
N GLY A 113 13.07 -1.89 -19.70
CA GLY A 113 12.48 -0.85 -20.55
C GLY A 113 11.24 -0.27 -19.88
N LEU A 114 11.27 0.99 -19.46
CA LEU A 114 10.12 1.67 -18.84
C LEU A 114 9.36 2.50 -19.89
N GLU A 115 8.14 2.06 -20.19
CA GLU A 115 7.22 2.73 -21.12
C GLU A 115 6.16 3.50 -20.33
N ARG A 116 6.21 4.84 -20.40
CA ARG A 116 5.30 5.75 -19.70
C ARG A 116 4.15 6.20 -20.61
N GLY A 117 2.99 6.51 -20.00
CA GLY A 117 1.78 6.91 -20.71
C GLY A 117 1.05 5.74 -21.38
N VAL A 118 1.49 4.50 -21.12
CA VAL A 118 0.88 3.28 -21.68
C VAL A 118 -0.15 2.71 -20.70
N HIS A 119 -1.41 2.83 -21.06
CA HIS A 119 -2.52 2.39 -20.21
C HIS A 119 -2.98 0.98 -20.64
N ALA A 120 -2.43 -0.04 -20.01
CA ALA A 120 -2.94 -1.40 -20.13
C ALA A 120 -4.35 -1.52 -19.53
N THR A 121 -5.29 -2.11 -20.26
CA THR A 121 -6.71 -2.17 -19.90
C THR A 121 -7.23 -3.58 -19.67
N ALA A 122 -6.69 -4.57 -20.38
CA ALA A 122 -7.11 -5.97 -20.29
C ALA A 122 -5.96 -6.93 -20.64
N LEU A 123 -6.16 -8.19 -20.33
CA LEU A 123 -5.37 -9.31 -20.81
C LEU A 123 -6.33 -10.27 -21.53
N GLU A 124 -6.16 -10.39 -22.86
CA GLU A 124 -7.02 -11.20 -23.72
C GLU A 124 -6.14 -12.06 -24.62
N GLY A 125 -6.45 -13.36 -24.75
CA GLY A 125 -5.66 -14.27 -25.58
C GLY A 125 -4.17 -14.39 -25.20
N GLY A 126 -3.80 -14.02 -23.97
CA GLY A 126 -2.40 -13.99 -23.54
C GLY A 126 -1.64 -12.71 -23.91
N ALA A 127 -2.33 -11.71 -24.48
CA ALA A 127 -1.76 -10.42 -24.85
C ALA A 127 -2.38 -9.28 -24.01
N VAL A 128 -1.56 -8.28 -23.69
CA VAL A 128 -1.94 -7.06 -22.97
C VAL A 128 -2.55 -6.08 -23.98
N GLN A 129 -3.81 -5.71 -23.76
CA GLN A 129 -4.50 -4.70 -24.53
C GLN A 129 -4.28 -3.32 -23.91
N THR A 130 -4.00 -2.31 -24.72
CA THR A 130 -3.82 -0.93 -24.27
C THR A 130 -5.00 -0.06 -24.67
N ARG A 131 -5.13 1.12 -24.06
CA ARG A 131 -6.24 2.05 -24.33
C ARG A 131 -6.24 2.60 -25.74
N ASP A 132 -5.07 2.76 -26.35
CA ASP A 132 -4.86 3.24 -27.74
C ASP A 132 -5.01 2.13 -28.79
N GLY A 133 -5.39 0.92 -28.37
CA GLY A 133 -5.65 -0.24 -29.24
C GLY A 133 -4.41 -1.05 -29.59
N ALA A 134 -3.25 -0.75 -29.02
CA ALA A 134 -2.07 -1.60 -29.23
C ALA A 134 -2.20 -2.92 -28.45
N GLU A 135 -1.63 -3.97 -29.02
CA GLU A 135 -1.55 -5.30 -28.43
C GLU A 135 -0.08 -5.69 -28.18
N LEU A 136 0.23 -6.01 -26.93
CA LEU A 136 1.57 -6.37 -26.49
C LEU A 136 1.57 -7.79 -25.95
N ALA A 137 2.46 -8.63 -26.45
CA ALA A 137 2.53 -10.04 -26.06
C ALA A 137 3.90 -10.42 -25.48
N ALA A 138 3.88 -11.20 -24.39
CA ALA A 138 5.03 -11.84 -23.80
C ALA A 138 4.63 -13.22 -23.24
N PRO A 139 5.58 -14.16 -23.06
CA PRO A 139 5.32 -15.43 -22.40
C PRO A 139 4.82 -15.27 -20.96
N SER A 140 5.19 -14.18 -20.30
CA SER A 140 4.79 -13.90 -18.93
C SER A 140 4.32 -12.46 -18.76
N VAL A 141 3.24 -12.28 -17.96
CA VAL A 141 2.69 -10.98 -17.58
C VAL A 141 2.67 -10.88 -16.06
N PHE A 142 3.23 -9.80 -15.53
CA PHE A 142 3.20 -9.46 -14.11
C PHE A 142 2.20 -8.34 -13.88
N LEU A 143 1.02 -8.67 -13.35
CA LEU A 143 -0.06 -7.72 -13.13
C LEU A 143 0.13 -7.03 -11.77
N ALA A 144 0.55 -5.76 -11.79
CA ALA A 144 0.83 -4.91 -10.63
C ALA A 144 0.08 -3.57 -10.69
N ALA A 145 -1.14 -3.55 -11.22
CA ALA A 145 -1.96 -2.35 -11.42
C ALA A 145 -2.46 -1.69 -10.11
N GLY A 146 -2.05 -2.18 -8.95
CA GLY A 146 -2.38 -1.65 -7.63
C GLY A 146 -3.87 -1.73 -7.31
N LYS A 147 -4.42 -0.67 -6.69
CA LYS A 147 -5.83 -0.62 -6.25
C LYS A 147 -6.84 -0.49 -7.40
N HIS A 148 -6.38 -0.19 -8.59
CA HIS A 148 -7.27 -0.03 -9.75
C HIS A 148 -7.79 -1.38 -10.25
N GLY A 149 -9.03 -1.39 -10.73
CA GLY A 149 -9.59 -2.54 -11.43
C GLY A 149 -8.82 -2.83 -12.72
N PHE A 150 -8.77 -4.11 -13.10
CA PHE A 150 -8.21 -4.55 -14.37
C PHE A 150 -9.22 -5.50 -15.04
N ARG A 151 -9.60 -5.23 -16.29
CA ARG A 151 -10.64 -6.00 -16.97
C ARG A 151 -10.25 -7.47 -17.11
N GLY A 152 -11.18 -8.36 -16.79
CA GLY A 152 -10.95 -9.80 -16.74
C GLY A 152 -10.47 -10.34 -15.37
N PHE A 153 -10.08 -9.45 -14.44
CA PHE A 153 -9.57 -9.83 -13.11
C PHE A 153 -10.29 -9.07 -12.01
N PRO A 154 -11.59 -9.31 -11.81
CA PRO A 154 -12.35 -8.65 -10.77
C PRO A 154 -11.82 -9.04 -9.39
N ARG A 155 -11.88 -8.11 -8.47
CA ARG A 155 -11.62 -8.34 -7.04
C ARG A 155 -12.95 -8.25 -6.33
N GLU A 156 -13.51 -9.39 -6.01
CA GLU A 156 -14.82 -9.44 -5.36
C GLU A 156 -14.69 -9.13 -3.87
N PRO A 157 -15.24 -8.00 -3.41
CA PRO A 157 -15.26 -7.68 -1.99
C PRO A 157 -16.20 -8.63 -1.24
N ALA A 158 -15.98 -8.80 0.07
CA ALA A 158 -16.91 -9.51 0.93
C ALA A 158 -18.31 -8.87 0.91
N ALA A 159 -19.36 -9.64 1.23
CA ALA A 159 -20.73 -9.17 1.17
C ALA A 159 -20.96 -7.85 1.92
N TRP A 160 -20.46 -7.75 3.15
CA TRP A 160 -20.58 -6.54 3.96
C TRP A 160 -19.89 -5.30 3.33
N GLN A 161 -18.82 -5.49 2.53
CA GLN A 161 -18.16 -4.40 1.81
C GLN A 161 -18.91 -3.97 0.54
N ARG A 162 -19.76 -4.83 0.01
CA ARG A 162 -20.67 -4.45 -1.09
C ARG A 162 -21.79 -3.55 -0.58
N GLU A 163 -22.29 -3.82 0.62
CA GLU A 163 -23.36 -3.03 1.27
C GLU A 163 -22.83 -1.67 1.75
N ASP A 164 -21.66 -1.65 2.39
CA ASP A 164 -21.04 -0.45 2.93
C ASP A 164 -19.53 -0.41 2.58
N PRO A 165 -19.18 -0.02 1.35
CA PRO A 165 -17.81 -0.07 0.86
C PRO A 165 -16.90 0.91 1.61
N VAL A 166 -15.64 0.49 1.77
CA VAL A 166 -14.62 1.36 2.37
C VAL A 166 -14.03 2.29 1.33
N ILE A 167 -13.93 3.56 1.71
CA ILE A 167 -13.33 4.65 0.93
C ILE A 167 -12.01 5.03 1.59
N GLY A 168 -10.96 5.15 0.80
CA GLY A 168 -9.71 5.75 1.22
C GLY A 168 -9.72 7.25 0.93
N LEU A 169 -9.36 8.07 1.90
CA LEU A 169 -9.20 9.51 1.75
C LEU A 169 -7.78 9.90 2.14
N ARG A 170 -7.24 10.96 1.52
CA ARG A 170 -5.96 11.53 1.89
C ARG A 170 -6.01 13.04 1.90
N LEU A 171 -5.51 13.63 3.01
CA LEU A 171 -5.29 15.06 3.18
C LEU A 171 -3.81 15.30 3.51
N ARG A 172 -3.21 16.29 2.87
CA ARG A 172 -1.83 16.70 3.15
C ARG A 172 -1.81 17.91 4.07
N MET A 173 -0.84 17.90 4.97
CA MET A 173 -0.56 18.99 5.88
C MET A 173 0.84 19.51 5.58
N PRO A 174 1.00 20.78 5.20
CA PRO A 174 2.32 21.35 4.95
C PRO A 174 3.21 21.27 6.19
N GLN A 175 4.50 21.34 5.98
CA GLN A 175 5.48 21.37 7.06
C GLN A 175 5.17 22.53 8.02
N ALA A 176 5.11 22.22 9.32
CA ALA A 176 4.95 23.21 10.36
C ALA A 176 5.65 22.72 11.65
N ALA A 177 6.50 23.58 12.24
CA ALA A 177 7.27 23.22 13.44
C ALA A 177 6.39 22.78 14.62
N ALA A 178 5.18 23.32 14.74
CA ALA A 178 4.22 22.91 15.76
C ALA A 178 3.65 21.51 15.50
N LEU A 179 3.32 21.18 14.24
CA LEU A 179 2.89 19.85 13.85
C LEU A 179 4.03 18.82 14.03
N ASP A 180 5.26 19.22 13.71
CA ASP A 180 6.46 18.40 13.91
C ASP A 180 6.65 18.00 15.38
N ARG A 181 6.42 18.95 16.30
CA ARG A 181 6.47 18.67 17.75
C ARG A 181 5.31 17.78 18.22
N LEU A 182 4.13 17.91 17.63
CA LEU A 182 2.96 17.10 18.00
C LEU A 182 3.13 15.64 17.57
N VAL A 183 3.56 15.41 16.34
CA VAL A 183 3.69 14.07 15.77
C VAL A 183 5.02 13.41 16.18
N GLY A 184 6.11 14.17 16.16
CA GLY A 184 7.45 13.69 16.48
C GLY A 184 7.90 12.55 15.56
N ASP A 185 8.43 11.49 16.16
CA ASP A 185 8.84 10.25 15.50
C ASP A 185 7.77 9.13 15.60
N ALA A 186 6.50 9.51 15.71
CA ALA A 186 5.39 8.56 15.77
C ALA A 186 4.63 8.45 14.45
N VAL A 187 4.11 7.26 14.17
CA VAL A 187 2.92 7.08 13.34
C VAL A 187 1.71 7.12 14.25
N GLU A 188 0.74 7.96 13.94
CA GLU A 188 -0.48 8.09 14.73
C GLU A 188 -1.65 7.36 14.06
N LEU A 189 -2.48 6.69 14.86
CA LEU A 189 -3.71 6.04 14.45
C LEU A 189 -4.86 6.57 15.32
N HIS A 190 -5.77 7.30 14.71
CA HIS A 190 -6.98 7.83 15.34
C HIS A 190 -8.15 6.93 14.98
N LEU A 191 -8.65 6.19 15.97
CA LEU A 191 -9.74 5.22 15.82
C LEU A 191 -11.08 5.89 16.09
N PHE A 192 -12.03 5.69 15.19
CA PHE A 192 -13.38 6.23 15.32
C PHE A 192 -14.43 5.28 14.71
N ASP A 193 -15.70 5.58 14.95
CA ASP A 193 -16.80 4.76 14.43
C ASP A 193 -16.73 4.62 12.91
N ARG A 194 -16.72 3.35 12.44
CA ARG A 194 -16.65 2.96 11.02
C ARG A 194 -15.46 3.52 10.26
N GLY A 195 -14.30 3.60 10.94
CA GLY A 195 -13.07 4.00 10.26
C GLY A 195 -11.91 4.31 11.20
N TYR A 196 -10.84 4.76 10.59
CA TYR A 196 -9.68 5.30 11.29
C TYR A 196 -8.94 6.29 10.40
N ALA A 197 -8.11 7.14 11.01
CA ALA A 197 -7.16 7.99 10.32
C ALA A 197 -5.74 7.67 10.77
N GLY A 198 -4.83 7.53 9.82
CA GLY A 198 -3.40 7.34 10.05
C GLY A 198 -2.62 8.59 9.65
N LEU A 199 -1.73 9.07 10.49
CA LEU A 199 -0.90 10.24 10.25
C LEU A 199 0.58 9.88 10.37
N VAL A 200 1.38 10.30 9.37
CA VAL A 200 2.83 10.15 9.38
C VAL A 200 3.50 11.33 8.69
N ARG A 201 4.67 11.74 9.19
CA ARG A 201 5.52 12.75 8.54
C ARG A 201 6.26 12.13 7.36
N GLN A 202 6.51 12.92 6.30
CA GLN A 202 7.11 12.47 5.05
C GLN A 202 8.45 13.16 4.75
N ASP A 203 9.08 12.76 3.66
CA ASP A 203 10.39 13.18 3.18
C ASP A 203 10.53 14.69 2.95
N ASP A 204 9.46 15.36 2.54
CA ASP A 204 9.42 16.81 2.31
C ASP A 204 9.10 17.63 3.59
N GLY A 205 9.06 16.97 4.74
CA GLY A 205 8.64 17.58 6.02
C GLY A 205 7.14 17.75 6.20
N SER A 206 6.33 17.49 5.18
CA SER A 206 4.87 17.48 5.30
C SER A 206 4.39 16.31 6.16
N ALA A 207 3.14 16.37 6.61
CA ALA A 207 2.47 15.24 7.20
C ALA A 207 1.32 14.76 6.30
N ASN A 208 1.18 13.45 6.22
CA ASN A 208 0.22 12.77 5.36
C ASN A 208 -0.83 12.08 6.23
N LEU A 209 -2.08 12.57 6.18
CA LEU A 209 -3.23 11.98 6.84
C LEU A 209 -4.01 11.13 5.84
N CYS A 210 -4.04 9.82 6.08
CA CYS A 210 -4.85 8.90 5.29
C CYS A 210 -5.93 8.27 6.14
N LEU A 211 -7.15 8.19 5.61
CA LEU A 211 -8.28 7.56 6.27
C LEU A 211 -8.75 6.35 5.48
N ALA A 212 -9.22 5.35 6.21
CA ALA A 212 -10.11 4.33 5.66
C ALA A 212 -11.44 4.47 6.41
N VAL A 213 -12.52 4.75 5.68
CA VAL A 213 -13.81 5.08 6.25
C VAL A 213 -14.93 4.39 5.46
N HIS A 214 -15.92 3.84 6.14
CA HIS A 214 -17.10 3.30 5.50
C HIS A 214 -17.93 4.39 4.81
N LYS A 215 -18.46 4.08 3.62
CA LYS A 215 -19.26 5.02 2.82
C LYS A 215 -20.44 5.61 3.61
N SER A 216 -21.10 4.78 4.43
CA SER A 216 -22.20 5.21 5.29
C SER A 216 -21.80 6.33 6.29
N ARG A 217 -20.51 6.41 6.66
CA ARG A 217 -19.98 7.45 7.57
C ARG A 217 -19.66 8.76 6.84
N LEU A 218 -19.51 8.75 5.53
CA LEU A 218 -19.09 9.93 4.76
C LEU A 218 -20.10 11.09 4.91
N GLY A 219 -21.39 10.82 4.77
CA GLY A 219 -22.47 11.77 5.05
C GLY A 219 -22.37 13.09 4.27
N GLY A 220 -21.84 13.05 3.04
CA GLY A 220 -21.63 14.23 2.19
C GLY A 220 -20.19 14.37 1.67
N ALA A 221 -19.70 15.62 1.57
CA ALA A 221 -18.36 15.87 1.08
C ALA A 221 -17.28 15.39 2.08
N PRO A 222 -16.12 14.88 1.57
CA PRO A 222 -15.01 14.44 2.43
C PRO A 222 -14.51 15.49 3.41
N GLU A 223 -14.50 16.77 3.02
CA GLU A 223 -14.09 17.87 3.89
C GLU A 223 -15.04 18.02 5.09
N ALA A 224 -16.36 17.94 4.88
CA ALA A 224 -17.34 18.02 5.95
C ALA A 224 -17.19 16.85 6.94
N LEU A 225 -16.85 15.65 6.46
CA LEU A 225 -16.51 14.53 7.35
C LEU A 225 -15.30 14.86 8.21
N LEU A 226 -14.19 15.32 7.60
CA LEU A 226 -12.94 15.61 8.33
C LEU A 226 -13.12 16.70 9.37
N ARG A 227 -13.90 17.75 9.09
CA ARG A 227 -14.22 18.81 10.05
C ARG A 227 -14.99 18.23 11.24
N ARG A 228 -16.06 17.45 10.99
CA ARG A 228 -16.81 16.77 12.06
C ARG A 228 -15.92 15.83 12.90
N LEU A 229 -15.04 15.06 12.23
CA LEU A 229 -14.09 14.21 12.96
C LEU A 229 -13.11 15.01 13.82
N GLY A 230 -12.71 16.20 13.39
CA GLY A 230 -11.90 17.13 14.18
C GLY A 230 -12.63 17.64 15.43
N ASP A 231 -13.92 17.96 15.29
CA ASP A 231 -14.77 18.41 16.41
C ASP A 231 -15.04 17.26 17.41
N ASP A 232 -15.36 16.05 16.90
CA ASP A 232 -15.66 14.85 17.69
C ASP A 232 -14.40 14.26 18.39
N HIS A 233 -13.21 14.47 17.81
CA HIS A 233 -11.94 13.89 18.24
C HIS A 233 -10.86 14.97 18.40
N PRO A 234 -10.75 15.64 19.57
CA PRO A 234 -9.89 16.81 19.78
C PRO A 234 -8.41 16.58 19.37
N ARG A 235 -7.87 15.39 19.62
CA ARG A 235 -6.50 15.04 19.19
C ARG A 235 -6.33 15.03 17.68
N LEU A 236 -7.33 14.61 16.93
CA LEU A 236 -7.33 14.72 15.48
C LEU A 236 -7.55 16.16 15.04
N GLY A 237 -8.44 16.89 15.71
CA GLY A 237 -8.70 18.32 15.47
C GLY A 237 -7.45 19.18 15.57
N GLU A 238 -6.62 18.96 16.61
CA GLU A 238 -5.32 19.61 16.76
C GLU A 238 -4.40 19.43 15.52
N ARG A 239 -4.44 18.27 14.87
CA ARG A 239 -3.66 17.98 13.65
C ARG A 239 -4.32 18.61 12.42
N LEU A 240 -5.65 18.52 12.31
CA LEU A 240 -6.41 19.11 11.21
C LEU A 240 -6.31 20.64 11.14
N ALA A 241 -5.95 21.31 12.22
CA ALA A 241 -5.65 22.75 12.23
C ALA A 241 -4.48 23.13 11.29
N PHE A 242 -3.62 22.17 10.92
CA PHE A 242 -2.51 22.35 9.98
C PHE A 242 -2.85 21.92 8.55
N ALA A 243 -4.09 21.53 8.28
CA ALA A 243 -4.51 21.01 6.98
C ALA A 243 -4.50 22.10 5.89
N ASP A 244 -3.98 21.79 4.73
CA ASP A 244 -4.09 22.63 3.55
C ASP A 244 -5.35 22.21 2.75
N TRP A 245 -6.48 22.82 3.11
CA TRP A 245 -7.76 22.54 2.46
C TRP A 245 -7.82 22.98 0.99
N SER A 246 -6.94 23.89 0.56
CA SER A 246 -6.92 24.39 -0.82
C SER A 246 -6.45 23.33 -1.82
N ARG A 247 -5.64 22.37 -1.37
CA ARG A 247 -5.17 21.24 -2.20
C ARG A 247 -6.21 20.17 -2.44
N GLY A 248 -7.38 20.27 -1.77
CA GLY A 248 -8.42 19.27 -1.83
C GLY A 248 -8.06 17.97 -1.12
N ILE A 249 -8.94 16.99 -1.25
CA ILE A 249 -8.83 15.67 -0.64
C ILE A 249 -8.80 14.61 -1.74
N ASP A 250 -7.72 13.83 -1.80
CA ASP A 250 -7.66 12.69 -2.68
C ASP A 250 -8.57 11.56 -2.17
N ALA A 251 -9.26 10.87 -3.06
CA ALA A 251 -10.16 9.79 -2.70
C ALA A 251 -9.99 8.56 -3.60
N ILE A 252 -10.16 7.39 -3.03
CA ILE A 252 -10.27 6.12 -3.75
C ILE A 252 -11.41 5.30 -3.15
N GLY A 253 -12.32 4.83 -4.00
CA GLY A 253 -13.46 4.03 -3.57
C GLY A 253 -13.23 2.53 -3.68
N HIS A 254 -14.10 1.77 -2.99
CA HIS A 254 -14.23 0.31 -3.14
C HIS A 254 -12.92 -0.47 -2.90
N VAL A 255 -12.20 -0.14 -1.85
CA VAL A 255 -10.98 -0.88 -1.47
C VAL A 255 -11.37 -2.22 -0.82
N PRO A 256 -11.12 -3.38 -1.45
CA PRO A 256 -11.61 -4.68 -0.97
C PRO A 256 -10.68 -5.26 0.11
N TYR A 257 -10.64 -4.64 1.28
CA TYR A 257 -9.80 -5.08 2.39
C TYR A 257 -10.07 -6.53 2.79
N GLY A 258 -8.99 -7.28 3.01
CA GLY A 258 -9.05 -8.71 3.34
C GLY A 258 -9.20 -9.63 2.14
N TRP A 259 -9.46 -9.07 0.93
CA TRP A 259 -9.50 -9.85 -0.30
C TRP A 259 -8.12 -10.40 -0.65
N ARG A 260 -8.08 -11.64 -1.09
CA ARG A 260 -6.90 -12.29 -1.67
C ARG A 260 -7.34 -13.36 -2.65
N ASP A 261 -6.51 -13.63 -3.64
CA ASP A 261 -6.79 -14.64 -4.65
C ASP A 261 -5.58 -15.56 -4.85
N GLY A 262 -5.83 -16.87 -4.80
CA GLY A 262 -4.84 -17.92 -5.05
C GLY A 262 -4.93 -18.51 -6.46
N VAL A 263 -5.83 -17.98 -7.30
CA VAL A 263 -6.09 -18.52 -8.64
C VAL A 263 -5.47 -17.63 -9.72
N THR A 264 -4.79 -18.25 -10.66
CA THR A 264 -4.27 -17.59 -11.86
C THR A 264 -4.05 -18.64 -12.96
N THR A 265 -3.76 -18.17 -14.17
CA THR A 265 -3.38 -19.02 -15.32
C THR A 265 -1.87 -19.04 -15.51
N PRO A 266 -1.32 -20.07 -16.19
CA PRO A 266 0.08 -20.05 -16.59
C PRO A 266 0.45 -18.75 -17.33
N GLY A 267 1.60 -18.19 -17.00
CA GLY A 267 2.08 -16.92 -17.56
C GLY A 267 1.59 -15.66 -16.85
N LEU A 268 0.58 -15.73 -15.99
CA LEU A 268 0.07 -14.54 -15.27
C LEU A 268 0.45 -14.57 -13.79
N PHE A 269 1.31 -13.62 -13.37
CA PHE A 269 1.70 -13.38 -11.98
C PHE A 269 0.96 -12.14 -11.45
N ARG A 270 0.10 -12.29 -10.45
CA ARG A 270 -0.62 -11.18 -9.82
C ARG A 270 0.12 -10.72 -8.58
N LEU A 271 0.42 -9.41 -8.49
CA LEU A 271 1.31 -8.83 -7.48
C LEU A 271 0.62 -7.74 -6.66
N GLY A 272 1.09 -7.52 -5.44
CA GLY A 272 0.59 -6.47 -4.56
C GLY A 272 -0.93 -6.52 -4.41
N ASP A 273 -1.60 -5.38 -4.56
CA ASP A 273 -3.06 -5.28 -4.41
C ASP A 273 -3.85 -6.09 -5.47
N GLN A 274 -3.19 -6.57 -6.53
CA GLN A 274 -3.79 -7.50 -7.51
C GLN A 274 -3.72 -8.96 -7.03
N ALA A 275 -2.97 -9.27 -6.00
CA ALA A 275 -2.91 -10.57 -5.34
C ALA A 275 -3.66 -10.58 -4.00
N GLY A 276 -3.64 -9.48 -3.25
CA GLY A 276 -4.35 -9.37 -1.99
C GLY A 276 -4.25 -7.98 -1.36
N VAL A 277 -5.33 -7.54 -0.72
CA VAL A 277 -5.48 -6.20 -0.14
C VAL A 277 -5.60 -6.30 1.38
N ILE A 278 -4.52 -6.02 2.09
CA ILE A 278 -4.52 -5.98 3.56
C ILE A 278 -5.20 -4.71 4.07
N PRO A 279 -5.92 -4.71 5.22
CA PRO A 279 -6.37 -3.48 5.86
C PRO A 279 -5.22 -2.50 6.07
N SER A 280 -5.38 -1.27 5.61
CA SER A 280 -4.31 -0.27 5.59
C SER A 280 -3.82 0.15 6.97
N LEU A 281 -4.62 -0.08 8.03
CA LEU A 281 -4.23 0.09 9.44
C LEU A 281 -2.95 -0.68 9.81
N ALA A 282 -2.72 -1.84 9.18
CA ALA A 282 -1.50 -2.62 9.40
C ALA A 282 -0.22 -1.93 8.86
N GLY A 283 -0.35 -0.94 7.95
CA GLY A 283 0.80 -0.24 7.37
C GLY A 283 1.71 -1.13 6.50
N GLU A 284 1.16 -2.19 5.87
CA GLU A 284 1.98 -3.22 5.21
C GLU A 284 1.71 -3.39 3.70
N GLY A 285 0.88 -2.57 3.09
CA GLY A 285 0.57 -2.69 1.67
C GLY A 285 1.80 -2.65 0.76
N MET A 286 2.77 -1.76 1.04
CA MET A 286 4.02 -1.66 0.28
C MET A 286 4.97 -2.84 0.56
N GLY A 287 5.02 -3.32 1.81
CA GLY A 287 5.78 -4.52 2.16
C GLY A 287 5.28 -5.76 1.43
N ILE A 288 3.95 -5.94 1.36
CA ILE A 288 3.32 -7.02 0.59
C ILE A 288 3.61 -6.88 -0.90
N ALA A 289 3.58 -5.65 -1.43
CA ALA A 289 3.89 -5.38 -2.83
C ALA A 289 5.31 -5.87 -3.19
N LEU A 290 6.31 -5.50 -2.40
CA LEU A 290 7.70 -5.92 -2.61
C LEU A 290 7.89 -7.42 -2.34
N ALA A 291 7.29 -7.97 -1.28
CA ALA A 291 7.37 -9.41 -0.98
C ALA A 291 6.75 -10.29 -2.08
N SER A 292 5.62 -9.83 -2.66
CA SER A 292 5.00 -10.52 -3.79
C SER A 292 5.87 -10.47 -5.04
N ALA A 293 6.53 -9.33 -5.30
CA ALA A 293 7.48 -9.18 -6.41
C ALA A 293 8.68 -10.13 -6.26
N GLU A 294 9.30 -10.15 -5.09
CA GLU A 294 10.42 -11.04 -4.76
C GLU A 294 10.06 -12.51 -4.96
N ALA A 295 8.93 -12.95 -4.42
CA ALA A 295 8.45 -14.32 -4.54
C ALA A 295 8.10 -14.69 -6.00
N ALA A 296 7.52 -13.77 -6.78
CA ALA A 296 7.18 -13.99 -8.18
C ALA A 296 8.44 -14.11 -9.03
N VAL A 297 9.43 -13.24 -8.82
CA VAL A 297 10.73 -13.32 -9.52
C VAL A 297 11.42 -14.64 -9.23
N THR A 298 11.44 -15.07 -7.97
CA THR A 298 12.01 -16.37 -7.59
C THR A 298 11.28 -17.52 -8.28
N ALA A 299 9.96 -17.55 -8.25
CA ALA A 299 9.17 -18.59 -8.92
C ALA A 299 9.39 -18.58 -10.43
N TRP A 300 9.40 -17.41 -11.07
CA TRP A 300 9.61 -17.28 -12.50
C TRP A 300 11.00 -17.78 -12.95
N ARG A 301 12.05 -17.51 -12.17
CA ARG A 301 13.39 -18.01 -12.45
C ARG A 301 13.49 -19.55 -12.48
N HIS A 302 12.65 -20.24 -11.69
CA HIS A 302 12.66 -21.70 -11.61
C HIS A 302 11.75 -22.38 -12.61
N GLY A 303 10.64 -21.77 -13.03
CA GLY A 303 9.63 -22.43 -13.84
C GLY A 303 8.97 -21.52 -14.89
N THR A 304 9.54 -20.35 -15.16
CA THR A 304 9.05 -19.37 -16.14
C THR A 304 7.52 -19.16 -16.04
N ALA A 305 6.81 -19.08 -17.15
CA ALA A 305 5.36 -18.92 -17.22
C ALA A 305 4.57 -19.99 -16.44
N GLY A 306 5.06 -21.24 -16.44
CA GLY A 306 4.42 -22.38 -15.77
C GLY A 306 4.39 -22.28 -14.26
N ALA A 307 5.27 -21.46 -13.65
CA ALA A 307 5.32 -21.28 -12.18
C ALA A 307 4.18 -20.43 -11.61
N ALA A 308 3.49 -19.64 -12.42
CA ALA A 308 2.50 -18.67 -11.95
C ALA A 308 1.40 -19.27 -11.07
N PRO A 309 0.75 -20.40 -11.40
CA PRO A 309 -0.29 -20.98 -10.53
C PRO A 309 0.24 -21.45 -9.17
N GLY A 310 1.42 -22.04 -9.13
CA GLY A 310 2.09 -22.45 -7.88
C GLY A 310 2.44 -21.26 -6.99
N PHE A 311 3.04 -20.23 -7.58
CA PHE A 311 3.34 -18.97 -6.92
C PHE A 311 2.08 -18.34 -6.32
N GLN A 312 0.99 -18.24 -7.09
CA GLN A 312 -0.22 -17.54 -6.63
C GLN A 312 -0.85 -18.26 -5.43
N ARG A 313 -0.94 -19.59 -5.45
CA ARG A 313 -1.44 -20.38 -4.30
C ARG A 313 -0.55 -20.20 -3.06
N ALA A 314 0.76 -20.26 -3.23
CA ALA A 314 1.72 -20.10 -2.12
C ALA A 314 1.62 -18.69 -1.51
N LEU A 315 1.53 -17.64 -2.34
CA LEU A 315 1.38 -16.27 -1.89
C LEU A 315 0.07 -16.07 -1.12
N ALA A 316 -1.06 -16.55 -1.63
CA ALA A 316 -2.35 -16.48 -0.96
C ALA A 316 -2.35 -17.20 0.39
N ALA A 317 -1.70 -18.35 0.49
CA ALA A 317 -1.52 -19.08 1.74
C ALA A 317 -0.70 -18.29 2.77
N ARG A 318 0.42 -17.68 2.36
CA ARG A 318 1.26 -16.81 3.23
C ARG A 318 0.48 -15.60 3.75
N MET A 319 -0.41 -15.01 2.95
CA MET A 319 -1.25 -13.87 3.33
C MET A 319 -2.33 -14.22 4.37
N THR A 320 -2.70 -15.48 4.54
CA THR A 320 -3.87 -15.89 5.33
C THR A 320 -3.83 -15.38 6.77
N ARG A 321 -2.77 -15.66 7.52
CA ARG A 321 -2.62 -15.28 8.93
C ARG A 321 -2.45 -13.77 9.13
N PRO A 322 -1.52 -13.08 8.40
CA PRO A 322 -1.39 -11.64 8.47
C PRO A 322 -2.69 -10.89 8.18
N PHE A 323 -3.43 -11.30 7.16
CA PHE A 323 -4.70 -10.67 6.79
C PHE A 323 -5.79 -10.91 7.83
N ALA A 324 -5.92 -12.13 8.37
CA ALA A 324 -6.88 -12.42 9.42
C ALA A 324 -6.64 -11.57 10.66
N LEU A 325 -5.38 -11.43 11.10
CA LEU A 325 -5.00 -10.60 12.23
C LEU A 325 -5.24 -9.11 11.96
N ALA A 326 -4.84 -8.62 10.79
CA ALA A 326 -5.06 -7.22 10.41
C ALA A 326 -6.56 -6.89 10.33
N ASN A 327 -7.39 -7.79 9.78
CA ASN A 327 -8.85 -7.64 9.74
C ASN A 327 -9.45 -7.62 11.15
N LEU A 328 -8.98 -8.48 12.05
CA LEU A 328 -9.45 -8.49 13.44
C LEU A 328 -9.15 -7.17 14.14
N ILE A 329 -7.90 -6.70 14.07
CA ILE A 329 -7.48 -5.43 14.69
C ILE A 329 -8.26 -4.26 14.09
N TRP A 330 -8.44 -4.23 12.78
CA TRP A 330 -9.22 -3.20 12.11
C TRP A 330 -10.66 -3.16 12.58
N ARG A 331 -11.37 -4.31 12.61
CA ARG A 331 -12.77 -4.39 13.10
C ARG A 331 -12.91 -3.98 14.56
N LEU A 332 -11.94 -4.32 15.40
CA LEU A 332 -11.91 -3.86 16.79
C LEU A 332 -11.67 -2.34 16.88
N GLY A 333 -10.83 -1.79 16.01
CA GLY A 333 -10.49 -0.37 15.99
C GLY A 333 -11.60 0.53 15.46
N GLU A 334 -12.40 0.06 14.50
CA GLU A 334 -13.50 0.84 13.90
C GLU A 334 -14.83 0.79 14.70
N ASN A 335 -14.89 -0.02 15.75
CA ASN A 335 -16.06 -0.11 16.61
C ASN A 335 -15.81 0.67 17.92
N PRO A 336 -16.59 1.72 18.23
CA PRO A 336 -16.40 2.54 19.43
C PRO A 336 -16.40 1.76 20.74
N ARG A 337 -17.14 0.65 20.82
CA ARG A 337 -17.21 -0.20 22.01
C ARG A 337 -15.92 -0.96 22.28
N THR A 338 -15.14 -1.28 21.24
CA THR A 338 -13.90 -2.07 21.34
C THR A 338 -12.65 -1.23 21.14
N ALA A 339 -12.69 -0.12 20.42
CA ALA A 339 -11.55 0.75 20.14
C ALA A 339 -10.91 1.30 21.43
N SER A 340 -11.72 1.77 22.39
CA SER A 340 -11.22 2.29 23.67
C SER A 340 -10.60 1.18 24.55
N PRO A 341 -11.22 0.01 24.77
CA PRO A 341 -10.57 -1.14 25.41
C PRO A 341 -9.31 -1.62 24.69
N LEU A 342 -9.30 -1.67 23.37
CA LEU A 342 -8.12 -2.01 22.56
C LEU A 342 -6.95 -1.06 22.85
N THR A 343 -7.22 0.24 22.88
CA THR A 343 -6.21 1.25 23.19
C THR A 343 -5.71 1.14 24.62
N ALA A 344 -6.59 0.84 25.58
CA ALA A 344 -6.20 0.59 26.98
C ALA A 344 -5.33 -0.67 27.11
N CYS A 345 -5.67 -1.74 26.39
CA CYS A 345 -4.87 -2.96 26.35
C CYS A 345 -3.48 -2.69 25.73
N ALA A 346 -3.41 -1.89 24.66
CA ALA A 346 -2.15 -1.49 24.06
C ALA A 346 -1.27 -0.67 25.02
N ALA A 347 -1.87 0.18 25.87
CA ALA A 347 -1.14 0.91 26.90
C ALA A 347 -0.62 0.00 28.02
N ALA A 348 -1.46 -0.94 28.49
CA ALA A 348 -1.12 -1.85 29.57
C ALA A 348 -0.12 -2.96 29.15
N ALA A 349 -0.14 -3.35 27.88
CA ALA A 349 0.67 -4.41 27.32
C ALA A 349 1.35 -4.02 25.99
N PRO A 350 2.35 -3.11 26.02
CA PRO A 350 3.03 -2.63 24.81
C PRO A 350 3.66 -3.73 23.95
N TRP A 351 4.01 -4.87 24.58
CA TRP A 351 4.54 -6.03 23.86
C TRP A 351 3.55 -6.66 22.87
N LEU A 352 2.23 -6.56 23.15
CA LEU A 352 1.19 -7.01 22.20
C LEU A 352 1.22 -6.20 20.92
N VAL A 353 1.40 -4.88 21.01
CA VAL A 353 1.52 -4.01 19.83
C VAL A 353 2.73 -4.40 18.99
N ARG A 354 3.87 -4.67 19.63
CA ARG A 354 5.09 -5.13 18.93
C ARG A 354 4.91 -6.50 18.28
N LEU A 355 4.26 -7.43 18.98
CA LEU A 355 3.95 -8.76 18.48
C LEU A 355 3.00 -8.69 17.26
N THR A 356 1.91 -7.95 17.37
CA THR A 356 0.93 -7.79 16.28
C THR A 356 1.53 -7.05 15.08
N SER A 357 2.39 -6.04 15.34
CA SER A 357 3.14 -5.35 14.28
C SER A 357 4.04 -6.31 13.51
N ARG A 358 4.68 -7.28 14.16
CA ARG A 358 5.46 -8.33 13.47
C ARG A 358 4.57 -9.34 12.75
N ALA A 359 3.50 -9.79 13.40
CA ALA A 359 2.63 -10.86 12.90
C ALA A 359 1.76 -10.43 11.69
N THR A 360 1.58 -9.13 11.46
CA THR A 360 0.89 -8.59 10.26
C THR A 360 1.83 -8.41 9.06
N ARG A 361 3.14 -8.66 9.22
CA ARG A 361 4.13 -8.60 8.13
C ARG A 361 4.14 -9.90 7.33
N LEU A 362 4.44 -9.78 6.04
CA LEU A 362 4.66 -10.93 5.16
C LEU A 362 6.15 -11.28 5.19
N GLY A 363 6.47 -12.28 6.01
CA GLY A 363 7.83 -12.78 6.19
C GLY A 363 8.39 -13.49 4.95
#